data_d7376e296b94f554dbaec15427bed142
#
_entry.id   d7376e296b94f554dbaec15427bed142
#
_cell.length_a   1.000
_cell.length_b   1.000
_cell.length_c   1.000
_cell.angle_alpha   90.00
_cell.angle_beta   90.00
_cell.angle_gamma   90.00
#
_symmetry.space_group_name_H-M   'P 1'
#
loop_
_entity.id
_entity.type
_entity.pdbx_description
1 polymer ?
#
loop_
_entity_poly.entity_id
_entity_poly.type
_entity_poly.pdbx_seq_one_letter_code
_entity_poly.pdbx_strand_id
1 'polypeptide(L)'
;MTKKIILATLMLSSLFDLSSEIQKENLFSYFDEKKFFSAKFLQTTSLKDKERTINGIIKATRKGAFKIEYFEPIKEIISADDTFFYKLDLELEQVDIVPKEQFFQDTPINIFISNIEELKKLYEVKSCEKKVNFLSCRLAPIDESSFIENLNINFTGNELKSFSYSDTFEQKVTIKLSEISWEKFDDSELVMEIPQGIDIVYH
;
A
#
# COMPACT_ATOMS: atom_id res chain seq x y z
N MET A 1 -5.72 -46.45 26.58
CA MET A 1 -6.34 -45.10 26.59
C MET A 1 -5.56 -44.04 25.77
N THR A 2 -4.47 -44.39 25.07
CA THR A 2 -3.56 -43.43 24.39
C THR A 2 -3.90 -43.11 22.92
N LYS A 3 -4.71 -43.93 22.23
CA LYS A 3 -5.05 -43.74 20.81
C LYS A 3 -6.11 -42.64 20.54
N LYS A 4 -6.97 -42.28 21.51
CA LYS A 4 -8.01 -41.26 21.32
C LYS A 4 -7.52 -39.80 21.45
N ILE A 5 -6.40 -39.60 22.15
CA ILE A 5 -5.85 -38.25 22.37
C ILE A 5 -5.09 -37.73 21.12
N ILE A 6 -4.43 -38.63 20.36
CA ILE A 6 -3.69 -38.27 19.15
C ILE A 6 -4.62 -37.85 18.01
N LEU A 7 -5.82 -38.42 17.91
CA LEU A 7 -6.79 -38.11 16.87
C LEU A 7 -7.43 -36.72 17.10
N ALA A 8 -7.61 -36.30 18.34
CA ALA A 8 -8.16 -34.95 18.69
C ALA A 8 -7.16 -33.84 18.40
N THR A 9 -5.86 -34.08 18.58
CA THR A 9 -4.82 -33.07 18.32
C THR A 9 -4.60 -32.84 16.82
N LEU A 10 -4.73 -33.86 15.99
CA LEU A 10 -4.63 -33.72 14.53
C LEU A 10 -5.84 -32.99 13.93
N MET A 11 -7.04 -33.14 14.46
CA MET A 11 -8.22 -32.41 13.99
C MET A 11 -8.21 -30.92 14.38
N LEU A 12 -7.55 -30.58 15.50
CA LEU A 12 -7.46 -29.18 15.92
C LEU A 12 -6.49 -28.37 15.05
N SER A 13 -5.38 -28.96 14.59
CA SER A 13 -4.42 -28.29 13.71
C SER A 13 -5.01 -28.00 12.33
N SER A 14 -5.81 -28.90 11.78
CA SER A 14 -6.43 -28.69 10.46
C SER A 14 -7.50 -27.58 10.43
N LEU A 15 -8.15 -27.31 11.55
CA LEU A 15 -9.12 -26.23 11.67
C LEU A 15 -8.44 -24.84 11.76
N PHE A 16 -7.25 -24.76 12.34
CA PHE A 16 -6.46 -23.54 12.40
C PHE A 16 -5.91 -23.15 11.01
N ASP A 17 -5.41 -24.11 10.26
CA ASP A 17 -4.88 -23.88 8.91
C ASP A 17 -5.98 -23.39 7.94
N LEU A 18 -7.16 -24.00 7.99
CA LEU A 18 -8.29 -23.62 7.14
C LEU A 18 -8.80 -22.20 7.44
N SER A 19 -8.83 -21.80 8.72
CA SER A 19 -9.26 -20.45 9.10
C SER A 19 -8.26 -19.36 8.66
N SER A 20 -6.97 -19.69 8.68
CA SER A 20 -5.91 -18.82 8.19
C SER A 20 -5.98 -18.62 6.67
N GLU A 21 -6.23 -19.68 5.91
CA GLU A 21 -6.36 -19.64 4.46
C GLU A 21 -7.55 -18.79 3.99
N ILE A 22 -8.70 -18.95 4.63
CA ILE A 22 -9.90 -18.13 4.37
C ILE A 22 -9.65 -16.65 4.66
N GLN A 23 -8.86 -16.32 5.70
CA GLN A 23 -8.54 -14.92 6.02
C GLN A 23 -7.59 -14.29 5.00
N LYS A 24 -6.65 -15.05 4.45
CA LYS A 24 -5.74 -14.60 3.39
C LYS A 24 -6.50 -14.30 2.09
N GLU A 25 -7.39 -15.18 1.69
CA GLU A 25 -8.24 -15.00 0.52
C GLU A 25 -9.17 -13.79 0.67
N ASN A 26 -9.71 -13.55 1.86
CA ASN A 26 -10.55 -12.41 2.16
C ASN A 26 -9.83 -11.05 2.04
N LEU A 27 -8.51 -10.99 2.30
CA LEU A 27 -7.74 -9.76 2.11
C LEU A 27 -7.71 -9.33 0.63
N PHE A 28 -7.39 -10.26 -0.26
CA PHE A 28 -7.36 -9.96 -1.69
C PHE A 28 -8.75 -9.67 -2.23
N SER A 29 -9.76 -10.42 -1.81
CA SER A 29 -11.17 -10.18 -2.18
C SER A 29 -11.65 -8.80 -1.73
N TYR A 30 -11.22 -8.31 -0.55
CA TYR A 30 -11.54 -6.97 -0.10
C TYR A 30 -11.06 -5.90 -1.10
N PHE A 31 -9.87 -6.07 -1.66
CA PHE A 31 -9.31 -5.11 -2.61
C PHE A 31 -9.82 -5.31 -4.04
N ASP A 32 -10.23 -6.51 -4.44
CA ASP A 32 -10.68 -6.81 -5.81
C ASP A 32 -11.93 -6.04 -6.21
N GLU A 33 -12.85 -5.87 -5.27
CA GLU A 33 -14.07 -5.10 -5.48
C GLU A 33 -13.85 -3.58 -5.57
N LYS A 34 -12.67 -3.09 -5.14
CA LYS A 34 -12.34 -1.67 -5.00
C LYS A 34 -11.57 -1.19 -6.22
N LYS A 35 -12.23 -0.51 -7.15
CA LYS A 35 -11.62 -0.01 -8.40
C LYS A 35 -11.03 1.40 -8.28
N PHE A 36 -11.53 2.19 -7.36
CA PHE A 36 -11.11 3.56 -7.07
C PHE A 36 -10.75 3.66 -5.60
N PHE A 37 -9.79 4.49 -5.29
CA PHE A 37 -9.37 4.77 -3.92
C PHE A 37 -9.04 6.24 -3.77
N SER A 38 -9.59 6.89 -2.76
CA SER A 38 -9.13 8.20 -2.30
C SER A 38 -9.11 8.25 -0.79
N ALA A 39 -8.13 8.95 -0.23
CA ALA A 39 -8.01 9.14 1.22
C ALA A 39 -7.13 10.34 1.54
N LYS A 40 -7.33 10.93 2.72
CA LYS A 40 -6.29 11.69 3.39
C LYS A 40 -5.37 10.74 4.15
N PHE A 41 -4.10 11.07 4.24
CA PHE A 41 -3.14 10.27 4.98
C PHE A 41 -2.25 11.10 5.90
N LEU A 42 -1.80 10.45 6.96
CA LEU A 42 -0.72 10.91 7.84
C LEU A 42 0.36 9.83 7.82
N GLN A 43 1.50 10.16 7.23
CA GLN A 43 2.67 9.27 7.16
C GLN A 43 3.67 9.67 8.23
N THR A 44 4.06 8.70 9.04
CA THR A 44 5.16 8.81 10.00
C THR A 44 6.28 7.90 9.54
N THR A 45 7.46 8.46 9.35
CA THR A 45 8.69 7.75 8.98
C THR A 45 9.66 7.82 10.15
N SER A 46 10.10 6.66 10.63
CA SER A 46 11.05 6.54 11.76
C SER A 46 12.30 5.83 11.27
N LEU A 47 13.46 6.44 11.55
CA LEU A 47 14.78 5.85 11.33
C LEU A 47 15.65 6.12 12.56
N LYS A 48 16.02 5.06 13.28
CA LYS A 48 16.69 5.17 14.60
C LYS A 48 15.86 6.07 15.54
N ASP A 49 16.47 7.12 16.08
CA ASP A 49 15.84 8.06 17.02
C ASP A 49 15.18 9.27 16.32
N LYS A 50 15.14 9.27 14.99
CA LYS A 50 14.54 10.37 14.22
C LYS A 50 13.17 9.94 13.69
N GLU A 51 12.22 10.84 13.87
CA GLU A 51 10.87 10.69 13.33
C GLU A 51 10.49 11.92 12.49
N ARG A 52 9.87 11.68 11.36
CA ARG A 52 9.33 12.72 10.49
C ARG A 52 7.87 12.37 10.15
N THR A 53 7.01 13.36 10.26
CA THR A 53 5.59 13.22 9.91
C THR A 53 5.25 14.16 8.76
N ILE A 54 4.54 13.63 7.78
CA ILE A 54 4.00 14.35 6.62
C ILE A 54 2.54 13.93 6.40
N ASN A 55 1.77 14.78 5.76
CA ASN A 55 0.38 14.49 5.43
C ASN A 55 0.07 14.88 3.99
N GLY A 56 -1.04 14.37 3.48
CA GLY A 56 -1.44 14.63 2.11
C GLY A 56 -2.75 13.94 1.73
N ILE A 57 -3.01 13.95 0.44
CA ILE A 57 -4.14 13.27 -0.19
C ILE A 57 -3.59 12.27 -1.22
N ILE A 58 -4.22 11.11 -1.28
CA ILE A 58 -3.96 10.10 -2.29
C ILE A 58 -5.24 9.80 -3.08
N LYS A 59 -5.13 9.69 -4.40
CA LYS A 59 -6.13 9.11 -5.29
C LYS A 59 -5.47 8.06 -6.16
N ALA A 60 -6.14 6.94 -6.37
CA ALA A 60 -5.60 5.84 -7.14
C ALA A 60 -6.70 5.03 -7.84
N THR A 61 -6.35 4.40 -8.96
CA THR A 61 -7.21 3.46 -9.66
C THR A 61 -6.50 2.14 -9.87
N ARG A 62 -7.25 1.03 -9.92
CA ARG A 62 -6.69 -0.29 -10.24
C ARG A 62 -6.30 -0.48 -11.70
N LYS A 63 -6.31 0.59 -12.47
CA LYS A 63 -5.71 0.67 -13.80
C LYS A 63 -4.24 1.07 -13.77
N GLY A 64 -3.68 1.31 -12.58
CA GLY A 64 -2.29 1.67 -12.40
C GLY A 64 -2.02 3.17 -12.37
N ALA A 65 -3.03 4.02 -12.45
CA ALA A 65 -2.88 5.46 -12.34
C ALA A 65 -3.11 5.92 -10.90
N PHE A 66 -2.34 6.91 -10.45
CA PHE A 66 -2.51 7.53 -9.14
C PHE A 66 -1.96 8.95 -9.09
N LYS A 67 -2.38 9.69 -8.04
CA LYS A 67 -1.83 11.00 -7.68
C LYS A 67 -1.75 11.10 -6.15
N ILE A 68 -0.60 11.54 -5.66
CA ILE A 68 -0.35 11.85 -4.25
C ILE A 68 0.07 13.30 -4.16
N GLU A 69 -0.63 14.08 -3.35
CA GLU A 69 -0.29 15.46 -3.06
C GLU A 69 0.16 15.55 -1.60
N TYR A 70 1.43 15.88 -1.39
CA TYR A 70 1.98 16.15 -0.06
C TYR A 70 1.76 17.62 0.28
N PHE A 71 1.33 17.86 1.53
CA PHE A 71 1.15 19.21 2.05
C PHE A 71 2.42 19.69 2.76
N GLU A 72 2.38 20.98 3.18
CA GLU A 72 3.49 21.53 3.96
C GLU A 72 4.02 20.51 5.01
N PRO A 73 5.32 20.39 5.20
CA PRO A 73 6.37 21.28 4.65
C PRO A 73 6.99 20.82 3.31
N ILE A 74 6.50 19.78 2.64
CA ILE A 74 7.19 19.19 1.48
C ILE A 74 6.79 19.82 0.14
N LYS A 75 5.52 20.17 -0.07
CA LYS A 75 5.00 20.71 -1.33
C LYS A 75 5.37 19.91 -2.58
N GLU A 76 5.19 18.61 -2.53
CA GLU A 76 5.52 17.67 -3.61
C GLU A 76 4.24 17.03 -4.14
N ILE A 77 4.18 16.83 -5.45
CA ILE A 77 3.11 16.06 -6.10
C ILE A 77 3.74 14.90 -6.86
N ILE A 78 3.24 13.72 -6.60
CA ILE A 78 3.65 12.48 -7.29
C ILE A 78 2.44 11.95 -8.04
N SER A 79 2.60 11.61 -9.31
CA SER A 79 1.56 10.93 -10.07
C SER A 79 2.14 9.91 -11.04
N ALA A 80 1.29 8.99 -11.49
CA ALA A 80 1.60 8.12 -12.60
C ALA A 80 0.37 7.94 -13.48
N ASP A 81 0.61 7.90 -14.78
CA ASP A 81 -0.35 7.47 -15.80
C ASP A 81 0.00 6.06 -16.32
N ASP A 82 -0.44 5.72 -17.53
CA ASP A 82 -0.15 4.42 -18.12
C ASP A 82 1.31 4.27 -18.58
N THR A 83 2.04 5.37 -18.77
CA THR A 83 3.37 5.42 -19.42
C THR A 83 4.46 5.92 -18.51
N PHE A 84 4.18 6.98 -17.75
CA PHE A 84 5.18 7.71 -16.97
C PHE A 84 4.79 7.84 -15.51
N PHE A 85 5.83 7.98 -14.72
CA PHE A 85 5.81 8.46 -13.35
C PHE A 85 6.34 9.89 -13.33
N TYR A 86 5.68 10.75 -12.57
CA TYR A 86 5.99 12.17 -12.44
C TYR A 86 6.23 12.50 -10.98
N LYS A 87 7.27 13.23 -10.69
CA LYS A 87 7.53 13.81 -9.39
C LYS A 87 7.77 15.31 -9.55
N LEU A 88 6.79 16.11 -9.15
CA LEU A 88 6.88 17.54 -9.16
C LEU A 88 7.27 18.04 -7.77
N ASP A 89 8.41 18.69 -7.67
CA ASP A 89 8.87 19.43 -6.50
C ASP A 89 8.63 20.92 -6.72
N LEU A 90 7.69 21.50 -5.98
CA LEU A 90 7.32 22.90 -6.13
C LEU A 90 8.33 23.87 -5.48
N GLU A 91 9.18 23.39 -4.58
CA GLU A 91 10.25 24.21 -3.97
C GLU A 91 11.47 24.30 -4.88
N LEU A 92 11.80 23.19 -5.55
CA LEU A 92 12.87 23.17 -6.55
C LEU A 92 12.44 23.68 -7.93
N GLU A 93 11.16 23.88 -8.13
CA GLU A 93 10.57 24.26 -9.43
C GLU A 93 10.94 23.24 -10.52
N GLN A 94 10.96 21.94 -10.20
CA GLN A 94 11.38 20.86 -11.08
C GLN A 94 10.34 19.73 -11.12
N VAL A 95 10.17 19.14 -12.31
CA VAL A 95 9.47 17.85 -12.47
C VAL A 95 10.40 16.81 -13.08
N ASP A 96 10.52 15.69 -12.36
CA ASP A 96 11.20 14.50 -12.86
C ASP A 96 10.17 13.58 -13.53
N ILE A 97 10.49 13.12 -14.74
CA ILE A 97 9.66 12.21 -15.54
C ILE A 97 10.45 10.93 -15.80
N VAL A 98 9.90 9.81 -15.31
CA VAL A 98 10.56 8.51 -15.38
C VAL A 98 9.60 7.51 -16.04
N PRO A 99 10.07 6.61 -16.93
CA PRO A 99 9.24 5.51 -17.42
C PRO A 99 8.66 4.72 -16.25
N LYS A 100 7.35 4.49 -16.28
CA LYS A 100 6.61 3.84 -15.19
C LYS A 100 7.19 2.49 -14.79
N GLU A 101 7.68 1.72 -15.75
CA GLU A 101 8.28 0.39 -15.55
C GLU A 101 9.48 0.40 -14.60
N GLN A 102 10.21 1.52 -14.53
CA GLN A 102 11.38 1.66 -13.66
C GLN A 102 11.02 1.98 -12.21
N PHE A 103 9.81 2.51 -11.97
CA PHE A 103 9.38 2.99 -10.65
C PHE A 103 8.62 1.94 -9.83
N PHE A 104 7.92 1.02 -10.49
CA PHE A 104 6.84 0.24 -9.87
C PHE A 104 7.26 -1.01 -9.10
N GLN A 105 8.52 -1.41 -9.10
CA GLN A 105 8.88 -2.74 -8.57
C GLN A 105 8.77 -2.85 -7.05
N ASP A 106 8.94 -1.74 -6.28
CA ASP A 106 9.07 -1.79 -4.82
C ASP A 106 8.30 -0.68 -4.08
N THR A 107 7.05 -0.42 -4.45
CA THR A 107 6.28 0.63 -3.77
C THR A 107 4.99 0.10 -3.15
N PRO A 108 4.68 0.46 -1.88
CA PRO A 108 3.44 0.06 -1.21
C PRO A 108 2.16 0.55 -1.89
N ILE A 109 2.25 1.54 -2.78
CA ILE A 109 1.11 2.04 -3.58
C ILE A 109 0.48 0.93 -4.42
N ASN A 110 1.24 -0.12 -4.76
CA ASN A 110 0.79 -1.26 -5.53
C ASN A 110 -0.47 -1.92 -4.94
N ILE A 111 -0.70 -1.83 -3.63
CA ILE A 111 -1.93 -2.31 -2.98
C ILE A 111 -3.18 -1.67 -3.60
N PHE A 112 -3.10 -0.41 -4.00
CA PHE A 112 -4.25 0.36 -4.51
C PHE A 112 -4.33 0.41 -6.04
N ILE A 113 -3.21 0.23 -6.73
CA ILE A 113 -3.12 0.42 -8.19
C ILE A 113 -3.04 -0.87 -8.99
N SER A 114 -2.47 -1.94 -8.43
CA SER A 114 -2.35 -3.22 -9.12
C SER A 114 -3.66 -4.00 -9.11
N ASN A 115 -3.92 -4.74 -10.18
CA ASN A 115 -5.00 -5.72 -10.15
C ASN A 115 -4.63 -6.88 -9.19
N ILE A 116 -5.62 -7.69 -8.82
CA ILE A 116 -5.42 -8.72 -7.78
C ILE A 116 -4.43 -9.81 -8.19
N GLU A 117 -4.40 -10.17 -9.47
CA GLU A 117 -3.45 -11.18 -9.97
C GLU A 117 -2.00 -10.67 -9.92
N GLU A 118 -1.79 -9.38 -10.15
CA GLU A 118 -0.49 -8.72 -9.97
C GLU A 118 -0.13 -8.63 -8.49
N LEU A 119 -1.07 -8.23 -7.61
CA LEU A 119 -0.85 -8.19 -6.16
C LEU A 119 -0.43 -9.54 -5.59
N LYS A 120 -1.05 -10.63 -6.03
CA LYS A 120 -0.68 -12.00 -5.64
C LYS A 120 0.71 -12.41 -6.13
N LYS A 121 1.22 -11.79 -7.20
CA LYS A 121 2.60 -12.00 -7.68
C LYS A 121 3.61 -11.14 -6.94
N LEU A 122 3.21 -9.98 -6.43
CA LEU A 122 4.07 -9.07 -5.69
C LEU A 122 4.22 -9.47 -4.21
N TYR A 123 3.14 -9.95 -3.59
CA TYR A 123 3.09 -10.18 -2.14
C TYR A 123 2.50 -11.54 -1.76
N GLU A 124 3.14 -12.18 -0.80
CA GLU A 124 2.61 -13.34 -0.08
C GLU A 124 2.01 -12.90 1.25
N VAL A 125 0.78 -13.31 1.55
CA VAL A 125 0.16 -13.09 2.87
C VAL A 125 0.72 -14.12 3.86
N LYS A 126 1.58 -13.69 4.76
CA LYS A 126 2.21 -14.55 5.77
C LYS A 126 1.25 -14.90 6.89
N SER A 127 0.54 -13.91 7.42
CA SER A 127 -0.43 -14.13 8.51
C SER A 127 -1.50 -13.04 8.52
N CYS A 128 -2.69 -13.38 9.02
CA CYS A 128 -3.71 -12.43 9.40
C CYS A 128 -4.16 -12.73 10.83
N GLU A 129 -4.12 -11.72 11.70
CA GLU A 129 -4.57 -11.80 13.08
C GLU A 129 -5.88 -11.04 13.26
N LYS A 130 -6.92 -11.72 13.73
CA LYS A 130 -8.23 -11.14 13.99
C LYS A 130 -8.48 -11.05 15.50
N LYS A 131 -8.83 -9.85 15.98
CA LYS A 131 -9.37 -9.56 17.31
C LYS A 131 -10.76 -8.97 17.14
N VAL A 132 -11.49 -8.75 18.25
CA VAL A 132 -12.93 -8.41 18.22
C VAL A 132 -13.33 -7.35 17.19
N ASN A 133 -12.60 -6.30 16.97
CA ASN A 133 -12.90 -5.28 15.94
C ASN A 133 -11.67 -4.89 15.14
N PHE A 134 -10.64 -5.73 15.13
CA PHE A 134 -9.38 -5.43 14.52
C PHE A 134 -8.88 -6.62 13.70
N LEU A 135 -8.46 -6.38 12.49
CA LEU A 135 -7.78 -7.34 11.62
C LEU A 135 -6.45 -6.73 11.19
N SER A 136 -5.37 -7.47 11.38
CA SER A 136 -4.04 -7.11 10.89
C SER A 136 -3.50 -8.23 10.02
N CYS A 137 -3.19 -7.93 8.77
CA CYS A 137 -2.57 -8.88 7.85
C CYS A 137 -1.13 -8.45 7.56
N ARG A 138 -0.20 -9.38 7.69
CA ARG A 138 1.20 -9.21 7.34
C ARG A 138 1.49 -9.87 6.00
N LEU A 139 2.05 -9.07 5.08
CA LEU A 139 2.49 -9.48 3.77
C LEU A 139 4.01 -9.39 3.69
N ALA A 140 4.61 -10.25 2.88
CA ALA A 140 6.01 -10.14 2.49
C ALA A 140 6.09 -10.05 0.98
N PRO A 141 7.02 -9.26 0.42
CA PRO A 141 7.33 -9.31 -1.00
C PRO A 141 7.75 -10.73 -1.41
N ILE A 142 7.39 -11.14 -2.63
CA ILE A 142 7.83 -12.42 -3.20
C ILE A 142 9.24 -12.27 -3.77
N ASP A 143 9.55 -11.09 -4.32
CA ASP A 143 10.90 -10.77 -4.80
C ASP A 143 11.83 -10.51 -3.60
N GLU A 144 12.84 -11.36 -3.44
CA GLU A 144 13.85 -11.25 -2.37
C GLU A 144 14.75 -10.00 -2.51
N SER A 145 14.78 -9.39 -3.69
CA SER A 145 15.53 -8.15 -3.94
C SER A 145 14.75 -6.89 -3.57
N SER A 146 13.50 -7.01 -3.15
CA SER A 146 12.65 -5.89 -2.72
C SER A 146 13.26 -5.11 -1.56
N PHE A 147 13.18 -3.78 -1.63
CA PHE A 147 13.53 -2.92 -0.51
C PHE A 147 12.54 -3.01 0.65
N ILE A 148 11.31 -3.45 0.40
CA ILE A 148 10.31 -3.66 1.45
C ILE A 148 10.50 -5.05 2.05
N GLU A 149 10.67 -5.12 3.37
CA GLU A 149 10.78 -6.41 4.08
C GLU A 149 9.43 -6.95 4.53
N ASN A 150 8.60 -6.08 5.11
CA ASN A 150 7.32 -6.44 5.69
C ASN A 150 6.30 -5.33 5.44
N LEU A 151 5.11 -5.73 5.05
CA LEU A 151 3.98 -4.84 4.86
C LEU A 151 2.82 -5.31 5.74
N ASN A 152 2.33 -4.45 6.62
CA ASN A 152 1.19 -4.74 7.47
C ASN A 152 0.01 -3.86 7.06
N ILE A 153 -1.16 -4.48 6.91
CA ILE A 153 -2.42 -3.80 6.56
C ILE A 153 -3.38 -3.99 7.73
N ASN A 154 -3.92 -2.91 8.25
CA ASN A 154 -4.75 -2.90 9.44
C ASN A 154 -6.15 -2.37 9.14
N PHE A 155 -7.14 -3.09 9.66
CA PHE A 155 -8.57 -2.78 9.57
C PHE A 155 -9.18 -2.64 10.96
N THR A 156 -10.20 -1.80 11.06
CA THR A 156 -11.11 -1.75 12.22
C THR A 156 -12.51 -2.02 11.71
N GLY A 157 -13.15 -3.08 12.23
CA GLY A 157 -14.34 -3.63 11.58
C GLY A 157 -13.98 -4.08 10.14
N ASN A 158 -14.70 -3.54 9.17
CA ASN A 158 -14.45 -3.80 7.75
C ASN A 158 -13.77 -2.62 7.04
N GLU A 159 -13.28 -1.62 7.78
CA GLU A 159 -12.66 -0.44 7.19
C GLU A 159 -11.14 -0.51 7.28
N LEU A 160 -10.48 -0.27 6.17
CA LEU A 160 -9.03 -0.04 6.12
C LEU A 160 -8.69 1.19 7.00
N LYS A 161 -7.67 1.10 7.84
CA LYS A 161 -7.25 2.19 8.74
C LYS A 161 -5.83 2.63 8.53
N SER A 162 -4.94 1.69 8.30
CA SER A 162 -3.53 2.02 8.13
C SER A 162 -2.80 0.90 7.41
N PHE A 163 -1.66 1.24 6.88
CA PHE A 163 -0.63 0.28 6.52
C PHE A 163 0.73 0.76 7.00
N SER A 164 1.63 -0.18 7.23
CA SER A 164 2.98 0.12 7.65
C SER A 164 3.95 -0.87 7.02
N TYR A 165 5.16 -0.43 6.77
CA TYR A 165 6.22 -1.28 6.26
C TYR A 165 7.57 -0.93 6.89
N SER A 166 8.50 -1.89 6.86
CA SER A 166 9.92 -1.67 7.07
C SER A 166 10.65 -1.90 5.75
N ASP A 167 11.75 -1.18 5.59
CA ASP A 167 12.65 -1.37 4.45
C ASP A 167 14.01 -1.95 4.90
N THR A 168 14.82 -2.33 3.93
CA THR A 168 16.16 -2.89 4.16
C THR A 168 17.16 -1.90 4.78
N PHE A 169 16.79 -0.62 4.89
CA PHE A 169 17.56 0.42 5.57
C PHE A 169 17.13 0.66 7.03
N GLU A 170 16.33 -0.26 7.60
CA GLU A 170 15.76 -0.17 8.96
C GLU A 170 14.77 1.01 9.13
N GLN A 171 14.33 1.62 8.04
CA GLN A 171 13.33 2.66 8.09
C GLN A 171 11.94 2.01 8.31
N LYS A 172 11.17 2.58 9.22
CA LYS A 172 9.78 2.17 9.47
C LYS A 172 8.84 3.28 9.03
N VAL A 173 7.90 2.94 8.17
CA VAL A 173 6.89 3.86 7.68
C VAL A 173 5.52 3.38 8.13
N THR A 174 4.75 4.28 8.73
CA THR A 174 3.35 4.04 9.10
C THR A 174 2.49 5.10 8.44
N ILE A 175 1.47 4.67 7.71
CA ILE A 175 0.52 5.52 7.00
C ILE A 175 -0.86 5.28 7.58
N LYS A 176 -1.39 6.28 8.29
CA LYS A 176 -2.76 6.29 8.83
C LYS A 176 -3.66 6.96 7.80
N LEU A 177 -4.80 6.35 7.53
CA LEU A 177 -5.77 6.79 6.53
C LEU A 177 -7.01 7.37 7.21
N SER A 178 -7.55 8.42 6.63
CA SER A 178 -8.82 9.05 7.01
C SER A 178 -9.58 9.52 5.76
N GLU A 179 -10.88 9.77 5.91
CA GLU A 179 -11.76 10.20 4.81
C GLU A 179 -11.64 9.26 3.59
N ILE A 180 -11.58 7.96 3.84
CA ILE A 180 -11.44 6.96 2.79
C ILE A 180 -12.73 6.90 1.97
N SER A 181 -12.57 6.97 0.65
CA SER A 181 -13.64 6.72 -0.31
C SER A 181 -13.21 5.71 -1.38
N TRP A 182 -14.14 4.86 -1.77
CA TRP A 182 -14.00 3.90 -2.86
C TRP A 182 -14.93 4.27 -4.02
N GLU A 183 -15.51 5.46 -3.97
CA GLU A 183 -16.39 5.98 -5.00
C GLU A 183 -15.61 6.37 -6.25
N LYS A 184 -16.28 6.26 -7.39
CA LYS A 184 -15.71 6.68 -8.67
C LYS A 184 -15.50 8.19 -8.68
N PHE A 185 -14.33 8.62 -9.09
CA PHE A 185 -13.97 10.01 -9.42
C PHE A 185 -13.57 10.12 -10.89
N ASP A 186 -13.40 11.33 -11.41
CA ASP A 186 -12.99 11.58 -12.79
C ASP A 186 -11.49 11.30 -12.97
N ASP A 187 -11.13 10.61 -14.06
CA ASP A 187 -9.73 10.27 -14.35
C ASP A 187 -8.85 11.53 -14.51
N SER A 188 -9.43 12.69 -14.87
CA SER A 188 -8.72 13.98 -14.91
C SER A 188 -8.15 14.42 -13.55
N GLU A 189 -8.70 13.93 -12.44
CA GLU A 189 -8.21 14.22 -11.09
C GLU A 189 -6.84 13.57 -10.79
N LEU A 190 -6.42 12.62 -11.62
CA LEU A 190 -5.09 11.96 -11.53
C LEU A 190 -4.04 12.64 -12.40
N VAL A 191 -4.46 13.53 -13.30
CA VAL A 191 -3.54 14.20 -14.22
C VAL A 191 -2.64 15.17 -13.45
N MET A 192 -1.34 15.13 -13.75
CA MET A 192 -0.37 16.10 -13.27
C MET A 192 -0.48 17.37 -14.10
N GLU A 193 -0.83 18.47 -13.48
CA GLU A 193 -0.72 19.81 -14.08
C GLU A 193 0.66 20.36 -13.75
N ILE A 194 1.50 20.54 -14.77
CA ILE A 194 2.84 21.11 -14.61
C ILE A 194 2.73 22.64 -14.78
N PRO A 195 3.03 23.44 -13.74
CA PRO A 195 2.96 24.91 -13.83
C PRO A 195 3.97 25.45 -14.85
N GLN A 196 3.69 26.67 -15.35
CA GLN A 196 4.65 27.35 -16.24
C GLN A 196 5.93 27.73 -15.47
N GLY A 197 7.08 27.54 -16.12
CA GLY A 197 8.38 27.87 -15.54
C GLY A 197 9.04 26.75 -14.76
N ILE A 198 8.39 25.59 -14.67
CA ILE A 198 8.97 24.38 -14.06
C ILE A 198 9.99 23.75 -15.01
N ASP A 199 11.16 23.42 -14.50
CA ASP A 199 12.19 22.65 -15.23
C ASP A 199 11.75 21.20 -15.39
N ILE A 200 11.85 20.67 -16.63
CA ILE A 200 11.45 19.28 -16.94
C ILE A 200 12.69 18.43 -17.14
N VAL A 201 12.84 17.40 -16.32
CA VAL A 201 13.95 16.43 -16.35
C VAL A 201 13.43 15.05 -16.74
N TYR A 202 13.96 14.48 -17.80
CA TYR A 202 13.65 13.11 -18.24
C TYR A 202 14.79 12.17 -17.83
N HIS A 203 14.45 10.99 -17.29
CA HIS A 203 15.40 9.95 -16.86
C HIS A 203 15.29 8.69 -17.72
#